data_a5bd8d19f140766b03d508ee825f9e45
#
_entry.id   a5bd8d19f140766b03d508ee825f9e45
#
_cell.length_a   1.000
_cell.length_b   1.000
_cell.length_c   1.000
_cell.angle_alpha   90.00
_cell.angle_beta   90.00
_cell.angle_gamma   90.00
#
_symmetry.space_group_name_H-M   'P 1'
#
loop_
_entity.id
_entity.type
_entity.pdbx_description
1 polymer ?
#
loop_
_entity_poly.entity_id
_entity_poly.type
_entity_poly.pdbx_seq_one_letter_code
_entity_poly.pdbx_strand_id
1 'polypeptide(L)'
;ALFDLTIENKRILDFGSGTGLLSILAEKLGAKSIDAIEIDSNSLNNSIKNAQKNNFNSINFINGSGSSIPNMAYDLLLININKNTIIKEFNFIKKILKKDSVILFSGFFKEDIGSIEKLGQLNGLNTLYSSLENQWALVAMKYK
;
A
#
# COMPACT_ATOMS: atom_id res chain seq x y z
N ALA A 1 11.43 6.47 -0.94
CA ALA A 1 10.05 6.83 -0.52
C ALA A 1 9.71 6.25 0.85
N LEU A 2 9.75 4.90 1.05
CA LEU A 2 9.37 4.32 2.35
C LEU A 2 10.30 4.77 3.50
N PHE A 3 11.59 4.90 3.23
CA PHE A 3 12.56 5.39 4.22
C PHE A 3 12.40 6.86 4.60
N ASP A 4 11.68 7.64 3.81
CA ASP A 4 11.43 9.07 4.07
C ASP A 4 10.18 9.27 4.95
N LEU A 5 9.47 8.19 5.27
CA LEU A 5 8.26 8.21 6.09
C LEU A 5 8.53 7.67 7.49
N THR A 6 7.84 8.22 8.47
CA THR A 6 7.82 7.65 9.82
C THR A 6 6.94 6.40 9.81
N ILE A 7 7.57 5.22 9.90
CA ILE A 7 6.93 3.91 9.90
C ILE A 7 6.65 3.40 11.32
N GLU A 8 7.51 3.77 12.25
CA GLU A 8 7.43 3.33 13.65
C GLU A 8 6.06 3.59 14.26
N ASN A 9 5.51 2.56 14.90
CA ASN A 9 4.19 2.57 15.54
C ASN A 9 2.99 2.81 14.60
N LYS A 10 3.16 2.73 13.28
CA LYS A 10 2.09 2.90 12.30
C LYS A 10 1.36 1.58 12.03
N ARG A 11 0.05 1.66 11.81
CA ARG A 11 -0.77 0.58 11.27
C ARG A 11 -0.76 0.70 9.75
N ILE A 12 -0.31 -0.37 9.08
CA ILE A 12 -0.01 -0.35 7.64
C ILE A 12 -0.87 -1.36 6.90
N LEU A 13 -1.37 -0.96 5.75
CA LEU A 13 -1.93 -1.86 4.73
C LEU A 13 -0.94 -1.94 3.56
N ASP A 14 -0.57 -3.15 3.16
CA ASP A 14 0.17 -3.45 1.92
C ASP A 14 -0.79 -4.15 0.96
N PHE A 15 -1.33 -3.39 0.00
CA PHE A 15 -2.33 -3.87 -0.94
C PHE A 15 -1.70 -4.23 -2.28
N GLY A 16 -1.81 -5.50 -2.65
CA GLY A 16 -1.03 -6.11 -3.74
C GLY A 16 0.39 -6.42 -3.29
N SER A 17 0.53 -7.10 -2.14
CA SER A 17 1.82 -7.28 -1.47
C SER A 17 2.85 -8.12 -2.25
N GLY A 18 2.39 -8.90 -3.25
CA GLY A 18 3.25 -9.69 -4.12
C GLY A 18 4.18 -10.61 -3.32
N THR A 19 5.49 -10.37 -3.40
CA THR A 19 6.51 -11.15 -2.67
C THR A 19 6.65 -10.76 -1.19
N GLY A 20 5.90 -9.77 -0.71
CA GLY A 20 5.91 -9.28 0.67
C GLY A 20 7.08 -8.36 1.02
N LEU A 21 7.83 -7.89 0.05
CA LEU A 21 9.02 -7.07 0.30
C LEU A 21 8.72 -5.79 1.09
N LEU A 22 7.66 -5.07 0.70
CA LEU A 22 7.29 -3.82 1.38
C LEU A 22 6.78 -4.07 2.79
N SER A 23 6.00 -5.13 3.00
CA SER A 23 5.54 -5.57 4.32
C SER A 23 6.71 -5.93 5.23
N ILE A 24 7.67 -6.72 4.74
CA ILE A 24 8.88 -7.11 5.50
C ILE A 24 9.70 -5.87 5.87
N LEU A 25 9.88 -4.95 4.93
CA LEU A 25 10.61 -3.69 5.19
C LEU A 25 9.87 -2.83 6.23
N ALA A 26 8.54 -2.73 6.13
CA ALA A 26 7.74 -1.98 7.08
C ALA A 26 7.83 -2.56 8.51
N GLU A 27 7.80 -3.90 8.65
CA GLU A 27 8.00 -4.55 9.95
C GLU A 27 9.40 -4.27 10.50
N LYS A 28 10.43 -4.37 9.66
CA LYS A 28 11.81 -4.02 10.05
C LYS A 28 11.97 -2.58 10.51
N LEU A 29 11.17 -1.66 9.98
CA LEU A 29 11.16 -0.24 10.35
C LEU A 29 10.26 0.07 11.57
N GLY A 30 9.73 -0.95 12.24
CA GLY A 30 9.00 -0.79 13.49
C GLY A 30 7.50 -0.52 13.34
N ALA A 31 6.87 -0.95 12.25
CA ALA A 31 5.43 -0.87 12.11
C ALA A 31 4.71 -1.56 13.27
N LYS A 32 3.59 -0.96 13.74
CA LYS A 32 2.78 -1.52 14.83
C LYS A 32 2.04 -2.78 14.42
N SER A 33 1.49 -2.77 13.21
CA SER A 33 0.80 -3.91 12.61
C SER A 33 0.76 -3.74 11.09
N ILE A 34 0.75 -4.85 10.38
CA ILE A 34 0.73 -4.87 8.91
C ILE A 34 -0.29 -5.91 8.46
N ASP A 35 -1.25 -5.47 7.64
CA ASP A 35 -2.11 -6.36 6.86
C ASP A 35 -1.60 -6.34 5.40
N ALA A 36 -1.22 -7.51 4.91
CA ALA A 36 -0.69 -7.70 3.55
C ALA A 36 -1.69 -8.49 2.72
N ILE A 37 -2.26 -7.87 1.70
CA ILE A 37 -3.31 -8.47 0.87
C ILE A 37 -2.75 -8.79 -0.52
N GLU A 38 -2.94 -10.03 -0.96
CA GLU A 38 -2.53 -10.49 -2.27
C GLU A 38 -3.59 -11.44 -2.86
N ILE A 39 -3.98 -11.19 -4.10
CA ILE A 39 -5.01 -11.98 -4.79
C ILE A 39 -4.45 -13.31 -5.31
N ASP A 40 -3.17 -13.34 -5.73
CA ASP A 40 -2.51 -14.54 -6.19
C ASP A 40 -1.97 -15.37 -5.02
N SER A 41 -2.54 -16.55 -4.83
CA SER A 41 -2.17 -17.45 -3.72
C SER A 41 -0.71 -17.91 -3.78
N ASN A 42 -0.11 -18.04 -4.96
CA ASN A 42 1.30 -18.42 -5.09
C ASN A 42 2.22 -17.29 -4.63
N SER A 43 1.93 -16.06 -5.03
CA SER A 43 2.64 -14.88 -4.56
C SER A 43 2.51 -14.71 -3.05
N LEU A 44 1.30 -14.90 -2.50
CA LEU A 44 1.06 -14.86 -1.06
C LEU A 44 1.88 -15.91 -0.32
N ASN A 45 1.91 -17.16 -0.79
CA ASN A 45 2.71 -18.22 -0.18
C ASN A 45 4.21 -17.89 -0.21
N ASN A 46 4.69 -17.26 -1.29
CA ASN A 46 6.07 -16.81 -1.39
C ASN A 46 6.36 -15.68 -0.38
N SER A 47 5.43 -14.74 -0.20
CA SER A 47 5.60 -13.67 0.78
C SER A 47 5.65 -14.19 2.22
N ILE A 48 4.83 -15.16 2.57
CA ILE A 48 4.86 -15.83 3.88
C ILE A 48 6.22 -16.50 4.11
N LYS A 49 6.73 -17.26 3.12
CA LYS A 49 8.05 -17.90 3.20
C LYS A 49 9.18 -16.87 3.34
N ASN A 50 9.09 -15.75 2.61
CA ASN A 50 10.08 -14.67 2.69
C ASN A 50 10.09 -14.02 4.08
N ALA A 51 8.92 -13.76 4.66
CA ALA A 51 8.80 -13.22 6.01
C ALA A 51 9.40 -14.19 7.05
N GLN A 52 9.05 -15.47 6.99
CA GLN A 52 9.58 -16.52 7.88
C GLN A 52 11.11 -16.63 7.81
N LYS A 53 11.70 -16.62 6.60
CA LYS A 53 13.16 -16.66 6.41
C LYS A 53 13.88 -15.45 7.02
N ASN A 54 13.19 -14.32 7.15
CA ASN A 54 13.71 -13.11 7.76
C ASN A 54 13.32 -12.96 9.24
N ASN A 55 12.72 -13.99 9.85
CA ASN A 55 12.24 -14.01 11.24
C ASN A 55 11.17 -12.96 11.54
N PHE A 56 10.37 -12.56 10.53
CA PHE A 56 9.24 -11.66 10.68
C PHE A 56 7.94 -12.46 10.79
N ASN A 57 7.22 -12.31 11.91
CA ASN A 57 6.04 -13.12 12.24
C ASN A 57 4.79 -12.27 12.57
N SER A 58 4.88 -10.94 12.48
CA SER A 58 3.79 -10.03 12.87
C SER A 58 2.97 -9.54 11.69
N ILE A 59 3.29 -9.97 10.45
CA ILE A 59 2.54 -9.61 9.26
C ILE A 59 1.33 -10.54 9.13
N ASN A 60 0.15 -9.94 9.04
CA ASN A 60 -1.11 -10.65 8.74
C ASN A 60 -1.27 -10.78 7.22
N PHE A 61 -1.02 -11.96 6.68
CA PHE A 61 -1.17 -12.24 5.25
C PHE A 61 -2.59 -12.67 4.91
N ILE A 62 -3.21 -11.99 3.95
CA ILE A 62 -4.61 -12.21 3.55
C ILE A 62 -4.67 -12.51 2.06
N ASN A 63 -5.24 -13.65 1.67
CA ASN A 63 -5.54 -13.93 0.27
C ASN A 63 -6.87 -13.30 -0.10
N GLY A 64 -6.85 -12.31 -1.02
CA GLY A 64 -8.06 -11.62 -1.40
C GLY A 64 -7.85 -10.33 -2.18
N SER A 65 -8.93 -9.55 -2.27
CA SER A 65 -9.02 -8.28 -2.98
C SER A 65 -9.46 -7.15 -2.04
N GLY A 66 -9.90 -6.02 -2.55
CA GLY A 66 -10.38 -4.89 -1.74
C GLY A 66 -11.49 -5.24 -0.74
N SER A 67 -12.36 -6.19 -1.09
CA SER A 67 -13.40 -6.68 -0.17
C SER A 67 -12.87 -7.46 1.03
N SER A 68 -11.61 -7.90 0.95
CA SER A 68 -10.93 -8.66 2.03
C SER A 68 -10.14 -7.75 2.98
N ILE A 69 -10.11 -6.44 2.72
CA ILE A 69 -9.43 -5.48 3.60
C ILE A 69 -10.14 -5.46 4.95
N PRO A 70 -9.43 -5.66 6.08
CA PRO A 70 -10.01 -5.54 7.41
C PRO A 70 -10.67 -4.17 7.61
N ASN A 71 -11.85 -4.15 8.22
CA ASN A 71 -12.61 -2.92 8.48
C ASN A 71 -11.99 -2.14 9.65
N MET A 72 -10.86 -1.52 9.39
CA MET A 72 -10.15 -0.68 10.35
C MET A 72 -9.43 0.46 9.63
N ALA A 73 -9.09 1.52 10.35
CA ALA A 73 -8.36 2.64 9.79
C ALA A 73 -6.84 2.40 9.81
N TYR A 74 -6.16 2.78 8.75
CA TYR A 74 -4.71 2.67 8.60
C TYR A 74 -4.04 4.04 8.60
N ASP A 75 -2.80 4.09 9.10
CA ASP A 75 -1.96 5.30 9.08
C ASP A 75 -1.26 5.44 7.74
N LEU A 76 -0.83 4.33 7.16
CA LEU A 76 -0.12 4.28 5.89
C LEU A 76 -0.65 3.13 5.03
N LEU A 77 -0.90 3.42 3.76
CA LEU A 77 -1.28 2.45 2.76
C LEU A 77 -0.18 2.39 1.69
N LEU A 78 0.33 1.20 1.44
CA LEU A 78 1.27 0.89 0.36
C LEU A 78 0.47 0.18 -0.73
N ILE A 79 0.34 0.80 -1.90
CA ILE A 79 -0.49 0.30 -2.99
C ILE A 79 0.40 0.19 -4.23
N ASN A 80 0.92 -1.01 -4.47
CA ASN A 80 1.86 -1.28 -5.56
C ASN A 80 1.20 -2.18 -6.61
N ILE A 81 0.24 -1.64 -7.34
CA ILE A 81 -0.55 -2.32 -8.37
C ILE A 81 -0.82 -1.39 -9.55
N ASN A 82 -1.25 -1.95 -10.69
CA ASN A 82 -1.55 -1.15 -11.88
C ASN A 82 -2.73 -0.18 -11.67
N LYS A 83 -2.74 0.90 -12.44
CA LYS A 83 -3.76 1.97 -12.38
C LYS A 83 -5.20 1.44 -12.44
N ASN A 84 -5.50 0.51 -13.35
CA ASN A 84 -6.86 0.04 -13.54
C ASN A 84 -7.37 -0.69 -12.28
N THR A 85 -6.51 -1.45 -11.63
CA THR A 85 -6.83 -2.11 -10.36
C THR A 85 -6.98 -1.08 -9.23
N ILE A 86 -6.15 -0.04 -9.17
CA ILE A 86 -6.32 1.06 -8.21
C ILE A 86 -7.72 1.68 -8.35
N ILE A 87 -8.10 2.05 -9.57
CA ILE A 87 -9.41 2.67 -9.84
C ILE A 87 -10.55 1.75 -9.42
N LYS A 88 -10.48 0.47 -9.78
CA LYS A 88 -11.50 -0.54 -9.45
C LYS A 88 -11.67 -0.73 -7.94
N GLU A 89 -10.57 -0.80 -7.21
CA GLU A 89 -10.58 -1.13 -5.78
C GLU A 89 -10.68 0.12 -4.87
N PHE A 90 -10.66 1.32 -5.45
CA PHE A 90 -10.57 2.58 -4.69
C PHE A 90 -11.70 2.78 -3.67
N ASN A 91 -12.91 2.31 -3.96
CA ASN A 91 -14.04 2.40 -3.04
C ASN A 91 -13.81 1.63 -1.72
N PHE A 92 -13.06 0.53 -1.76
CA PHE A 92 -12.65 -0.19 -0.55
C PHE A 92 -11.54 0.56 0.20
N ILE A 93 -10.55 1.07 -0.56
CA ILE A 93 -9.43 1.86 -0.01
C ILE A 93 -9.94 3.09 0.73
N LYS A 94 -10.90 3.82 0.14
CA LYS A 94 -11.47 5.03 0.73
C LYS A 94 -12.10 4.79 2.11
N LYS A 95 -12.76 3.66 2.32
CA LYS A 95 -13.47 3.34 3.56
C LYS A 95 -12.56 3.19 4.79
N ILE A 96 -11.29 2.91 4.57
CA ILE A 96 -10.30 2.62 5.61
C ILE A 96 -9.34 3.79 5.86
N LEU A 97 -9.57 4.93 5.20
CA LEU A 97 -8.81 6.16 5.43
C LEU A 97 -9.34 6.86 6.68
N LYS A 98 -8.42 7.42 7.43
CA LYS A 98 -8.69 8.36 8.53
C LYS A 98 -7.94 9.66 8.26
N LYS A 99 -8.27 10.71 8.98
CA LYS A 99 -7.53 11.97 8.91
C LYS A 99 -6.03 11.72 9.04
N ASP A 100 -5.26 12.35 8.17
CA ASP A 100 -3.81 12.24 8.08
C ASP A 100 -3.25 10.89 7.55
N SER A 101 -4.10 9.96 7.12
CA SER A 101 -3.64 8.74 6.41
C SER A 101 -2.81 9.13 5.19
N VAL A 102 -1.68 8.47 5.02
CA VAL A 102 -0.83 8.62 3.84
C VAL A 102 -0.97 7.40 2.94
N ILE A 103 -1.05 7.62 1.64
CA ILE A 103 -1.06 6.56 0.63
C ILE A 103 0.15 6.74 -0.27
N LEU A 104 0.91 5.67 -0.48
CA LEU A 104 1.91 5.57 -1.53
C LEU A 104 1.35 4.70 -2.65
N PHE A 105 1.00 5.33 -3.76
CA PHE A 105 0.62 4.64 -4.99
C PHE A 105 1.84 4.42 -5.86
N SER A 106 2.03 3.18 -6.33
CA SER A 106 3.08 2.80 -7.27
C SER A 106 2.62 1.61 -8.14
N GLY A 107 3.47 1.13 -9.04
CA GLY A 107 3.12 0.01 -9.91
C GLY A 107 2.43 0.44 -11.22
N PHE A 108 2.62 1.70 -11.63
CA PHE A 108 2.12 2.28 -12.87
C PHE A 108 3.17 3.20 -13.51
N PHE A 109 2.92 3.62 -14.75
CA PHE A 109 3.87 4.42 -15.51
C PHE A 109 3.60 5.93 -15.38
N LYS A 110 4.57 6.72 -15.82
CA LYS A 110 4.53 8.21 -15.81
C LYS A 110 3.21 8.79 -16.33
N GLU A 111 2.69 8.22 -17.43
CA GLU A 111 1.48 8.68 -18.09
C GLU A 111 0.23 8.60 -17.20
N ASP A 112 0.26 7.76 -16.19
CA ASP A 112 -0.85 7.48 -15.31
C ASP A 112 -0.91 8.39 -14.06
N ILE A 113 0.15 9.15 -13.79
CA ILE A 113 0.24 10.04 -12.61
C ILE A 113 -0.98 10.95 -12.50
N GLY A 114 -1.31 11.69 -13.57
CA GLY A 114 -2.43 12.63 -13.56
C GLY A 114 -3.78 11.96 -13.26
N SER A 115 -3.98 10.72 -13.72
CA SER A 115 -5.20 9.96 -13.44
C SER A 115 -5.29 9.57 -11.97
N ILE A 116 -4.19 9.14 -11.36
CA ILE A 116 -4.11 8.77 -9.94
C ILE A 116 -4.30 9.99 -9.04
N GLU A 117 -3.63 11.09 -9.35
CA GLU A 117 -3.79 12.36 -8.61
C GLU A 117 -5.23 12.87 -8.66
N LYS A 118 -5.85 12.87 -9.85
CA LYS A 118 -7.25 13.28 -10.01
C LYS A 118 -8.19 12.37 -9.21
N LEU A 119 -8.00 11.06 -9.25
CA LEU A 119 -8.79 10.12 -8.46
C LEU A 119 -8.69 10.44 -6.97
N GLY A 120 -7.48 10.65 -6.46
CA GLY A 120 -7.26 10.99 -5.06
C GLY A 120 -7.90 12.31 -4.66
N GLN A 121 -7.66 13.37 -5.44
CA GLN A 121 -8.20 14.72 -5.19
C GLN A 121 -9.74 14.75 -5.12
N LEU A 122 -10.41 14.04 -6.04
CA LEU A 122 -11.87 13.89 -6.04
C LEU A 122 -12.41 13.16 -4.80
N ASN A 123 -11.53 12.44 -4.08
CA ASN A 123 -11.86 11.67 -2.88
C ASN A 123 -11.24 12.22 -1.59
N GLY A 124 -10.80 13.47 -1.58
CA GLY A 124 -10.32 14.14 -0.36
C GLY A 124 -8.84 13.92 -0.04
N LEU A 125 -8.05 13.43 -1.00
CA LEU A 125 -6.61 13.31 -0.87
C LEU A 125 -5.89 14.52 -1.49
N ASN A 126 -4.81 14.96 -0.87
CA ASN A 126 -3.88 15.93 -1.44
C ASN A 126 -2.59 15.25 -1.86
N THR A 127 -2.08 15.59 -3.03
CA THR A 127 -0.74 15.14 -3.45
C THR A 127 0.31 15.80 -2.57
N LEU A 128 1.18 14.97 -2.00
CA LEU A 128 2.37 15.43 -1.26
C LEU A 128 3.55 15.59 -2.23
N TYR A 129 3.82 14.56 -3.00
CA TYR A 129 4.85 14.56 -4.05
C TYR A 129 4.61 13.41 -5.02
N SER A 130 5.27 13.48 -6.17
CA SER A 130 5.43 12.37 -7.10
C SER A 130 6.90 12.19 -7.47
N SER A 131 7.28 10.99 -7.83
CA SER A 131 8.64 10.67 -8.28
C SER A 131 8.62 9.63 -9.40
N LEU A 132 9.70 9.60 -10.15
CA LEU A 132 9.90 8.68 -11.27
C LEU A 132 11.23 7.95 -11.12
N GLU A 133 11.21 6.67 -11.42
CA GLU A 133 12.40 5.84 -11.57
C GLU A 133 12.22 4.92 -12.77
N ASN A 134 13.03 5.13 -13.82
CA ASN A 134 12.98 4.32 -15.05
C ASN A 134 11.55 4.14 -15.62
N GLN A 135 10.79 5.23 -15.80
CA GLN A 135 9.39 5.25 -16.25
C GLN A 135 8.35 4.80 -15.20
N TRP A 136 8.74 4.13 -14.13
CA TRP A 136 7.86 3.79 -13.03
C TRP A 136 7.58 5.00 -12.16
N ALA A 137 6.32 5.19 -11.85
CA ALA A 137 5.86 6.33 -11.07
C ALA A 137 5.51 5.94 -9.64
N LEU A 138 5.72 6.91 -8.75
CA LEU A 138 5.21 6.89 -7.39
C LEU A 138 4.46 8.21 -7.14
N VAL A 139 3.29 8.13 -6.54
CA VAL A 139 2.52 9.27 -6.08
C VAL A 139 2.20 9.09 -4.60
N ALA A 140 2.66 10.02 -3.77
CA ALA A 140 2.33 10.08 -2.35
C ALA A 140 1.19 11.07 -2.13
N MET A 141 0.13 10.63 -1.45
CA MET A 141 -1.03 11.47 -1.15
C MET A 141 -1.41 11.37 0.31
N LYS A 142 -2.02 12.43 0.85
CA LYS A 142 -2.49 12.50 2.24
C LYS A 142 -3.98 12.79 2.29
N TYR A 143 -4.71 12.05 3.11
CA TYR A 143 -6.14 12.27 3.35
C TYR A 143 -6.35 13.42 4.33
N LYS A 144 -7.32 14.31 4.02
CA LYS A 144 -7.65 15.51 4.81
C LYS A 144 -8.38 15.19 6.11
#